data_1dce103dfde49bf8e4341024080a567b
#
_entry.id   1dce103dfde49bf8e4341024080a567b
#
_cell.length_a   1.000
_cell.length_b   1.000
_cell.length_c   1.000
_cell.angle_alpha   90.00
_cell.angle_beta   90.00
_cell.angle_gamma   90.00
#
_symmetry.space_group_name_H-M   'P 1'
#
loop_
_entity.id
_entity.type
_entity.pdbx_description
1 polymer ?
#
loop_
_entity_poly.entity_id
_entity_poly.type
_entity_poly.pdbx_seq_one_letter_code
_entity_poly.pdbx_strand_id
1 'polypeptide(L)'
;MTLRLPAFAKINLDLRVLGVRPDGYHELRTVFQTLRLHDTLTFEARPGPLALTCRTPGVPTDHRNLVWRAAERLWREGRGARRAPEGVSIHLTKRIPAEAGLGGGSADAAVALQALNRLWSIEADEATLAQI
;
A
#
# COMPACT_ATOMS: atom_id res chain seq x y z
N MET A 1 11.59 10.89 13.50
CA MET A 1 11.12 11.33 12.19
C MET A 1 9.70 10.86 11.98
N THR A 2 8.84 11.73 11.50
CA THR A 2 7.44 11.43 11.22
C THR A 2 7.14 11.81 9.77
N LEU A 3 6.51 10.90 9.03
CA LEU A 3 6.02 11.17 7.69
C LEU A 3 4.49 11.03 7.68
N ARG A 4 3.81 11.99 7.05
CA ARG A 4 2.37 11.95 6.88
C ARG A 4 2.06 12.08 5.40
N LEU A 5 1.44 11.05 4.82
CA LEU A 5 1.23 10.97 3.38
C LEU A 5 -0.22 10.64 3.06
N PRO A 6 -0.76 11.23 1.98
CA PRO A 6 -2.08 10.84 1.47
C PRO A 6 -1.97 9.61 0.58
N ALA A 7 -3.01 8.78 0.61
CA ALA A 7 -3.22 7.69 -0.32
C ALA A 7 -4.56 7.93 -1.03
N PHE A 8 -4.49 8.33 -2.29
CA PHE A 8 -5.66 8.81 -3.03
C PHE A 8 -6.50 7.67 -3.60
N ALA A 9 -7.82 7.84 -3.53
CA ALA A 9 -8.75 7.01 -4.24
C ALA A 9 -8.63 7.22 -5.75
N LYS A 10 -9.04 6.22 -6.52
CA LYS A 10 -9.08 6.30 -7.98
C LYS A 10 -10.31 5.58 -8.50
N ILE A 11 -10.79 6.03 -9.65
CA ILE A 11 -11.86 5.35 -10.37
C ILE A 11 -11.37 4.94 -11.74
N ASN A 12 -11.96 3.87 -12.26
CA ASN A 12 -11.72 3.40 -13.61
C ASN A 12 -12.73 4.08 -14.52
N LEU A 13 -12.25 4.98 -15.40
CA LEU A 13 -13.10 5.76 -16.30
C LEU A 13 -13.42 5.02 -17.59
N ASP A 14 -12.55 4.14 -18.04
CA ASP A 14 -12.72 3.42 -19.30
C ASP A 14 -12.02 2.07 -19.18
N LEU A 15 -12.78 1.01 -19.49
CA LEU A 15 -12.24 -0.34 -19.56
C LEU A 15 -12.71 -0.94 -20.88
N ARG A 16 -11.77 -1.21 -21.79
CA ARG A 16 -12.06 -1.81 -23.09
C ARG A 16 -11.26 -3.08 -23.29
N VAL A 17 -11.95 -4.09 -23.81
CA VAL A 17 -11.28 -5.29 -24.31
C VAL A 17 -10.87 -5.00 -25.75
N LEU A 18 -9.56 -4.88 -25.99
CA LEU A 18 -9.03 -4.52 -27.30
C LEU A 18 -8.89 -5.71 -28.26
N GLY A 19 -8.99 -6.93 -27.73
CA GLY A 19 -8.90 -8.13 -28.51
C GLY A 19 -8.34 -9.29 -27.72
N VAL A 20 -8.20 -10.45 -28.39
CA VAL A 20 -7.60 -11.64 -27.81
C VAL A 20 -6.14 -11.72 -28.28
N ARG A 21 -5.20 -11.77 -27.34
CA ARG A 21 -3.78 -11.90 -27.66
C ARG A 21 -3.46 -13.33 -28.12
N PRO A 22 -2.35 -13.53 -28.85
CA PRO A 22 -1.96 -14.88 -29.30
C PRO A 22 -1.79 -15.89 -28.17
N ASP A 23 -1.50 -15.43 -26.94
CA ASP A 23 -1.37 -16.29 -25.76
C ASP A 23 -2.71 -16.65 -25.11
N GLY A 24 -3.83 -16.21 -25.69
CA GLY A 24 -5.18 -16.47 -25.18
C GLY A 24 -5.71 -15.44 -24.19
N TYR A 25 -4.89 -14.47 -23.77
CA TYR A 25 -5.34 -13.39 -22.90
C TYR A 25 -5.95 -12.25 -23.69
N HIS A 26 -6.89 -11.55 -23.07
CA HIS A 26 -7.51 -10.36 -23.65
C HIS A 26 -6.65 -9.14 -23.38
N GLU A 27 -6.50 -8.30 -24.39
CA GLU A 27 -5.94 -6.97 -24.18
C GLU A 27 -6.99 -6.06 -23.59
N LEU A 28 -6.59 -5.30 -22.55
CA LEU A 28 -7.46 -4.35 -21.86
C LEU A 28 -6.87 -2.96 -21.95
N ARG A 29 -7.74 -1.98 -22.17
CA ARG A 29 -7.38 -0.57 -22.03
C ARG A 29 -8.14 0.00 -20.84
N THR A 30 -7.40 0.63 -19.93
CA THR A 30 -7.95 1.20 -18.71
C THR A 30 -7.45 2.62 -18.51
N VAL A 31 -8.34 3.54 -18.20
CA VAL A 31 -8.01 4.92 -17.84
C VAL A 31 -8.47 5.15 -16.41
N PHE A 32 -7.54 5.53 -15.53
CA PHE A 32 -7.83 5.83 -14.13
C PHE A 32 -7.87 7.32 -13.89
N GLN A 33 -8.77 7.73 -13.02
CA GLN A 33 -8.86 9.10 -12.51
C GLN A 33 -8.56 9.09 -11.03
N THR A 34 -7.55 9.86 -10.61
CA THR A 34 -7.26 10.07 -9.20
C THR A 34 -8.24 11.08 -8.63
N LEU A 35 -8.80 10.77 -7.48
CA LEU A 35 -9.79 11.60 -6.79
C LEU A 35 -9.13 12.34 -5.62
N ARG A 36 -9.75 13.41 -5.14
CA ARG A 36 -9.30 14.11 -3.92
C ARG A 36 -9.57 13.30 -2.66
N LEU A 37 -10.54 12.39 -2.69
CA LEU A 37 -10.80 11.49 -1.58
C LEU A 37 -9.56 10.66 -1.31
N HIS A 38 -9.10 10.65 -0.07
CA HIS A 38 -7.86 9.95 0.29
C HIS A 38 -7.89 9.47 1.72
N ASP A 39 -7.13 8.39 1.96
CA ASP A 39 -6.73 7.99 3.28
C ASP A 39 -5.46 8.76 3.66
N THR A 40 -5.17 8.82 4.94
CA THR A 40 -3.93 9.42 5.42
C THR A 40 -3.16 8.37 6.21
N LEU A 41 -1.88 8.20 5.89
CA LEU A 41 -0.98 7.33 6.64
C LEU A 41 0.08 8.19 7.33
N THR A 42 0.24 7.97 8.62
CA THR A 42 1.28 8.62 9.41
C THR A 42 2.26 7.56 9.86
N PHE A 43 3.52 7.76 9.51
CA PHE A 43 4.62 6.85 9.84
C PHE A 43 5.51 7.53 10.86
N GLU A 44 5.71 6.89 11.99
CA GLU A 44 6.57 7.42 13.03
C GLU A 44 7.69 6.42 13.31
N ALA A 45 8.94 6.87 13.14
CA ALA A 45 10.10 6.07 13.50
C ALA A 45 10.17 5.98 15.02
N ARG A 46 10.08 4.77 15.56
CA ARG A 46 10.16 4.53 16.99
C ARG A 46 10.62 3.10 17.26
N PRO A 47 11.32 2.88 18.41
CA PRO A 47 11.76 1.53 18.77
C PRO A 47 10.59 0.59 18.98
N GLY A 48 10.85 -0.69 18.75
CA GLY A 48 9.88 -1.75 18.99
C GLY A 48 9.32 -2.36 17.71
N PRO A 49 8.45 -3.36 17.86
CA PRO A 49 7.88 -4.05 16.71
C PRO A 49 7.01 -3.14 15.85
N LEU A 50 6.86 -3.51 14.58
CA LEU A 50 5.92 -2.84 13.69
C LEU A 50 4.54 -2.80 14.34
N ALA A 51 3.93 -1.63 14.32
CA ALA A 51 2.58 -1.43 14.82
C ALA A 51 1.74 -0.73 13.75
N LEU A 52 0.50 -1.17 13.62
CA LEU A 52 -0.49 -0.53 12.75
C LEU A 52 -1.71 -0.23 13.59
N THR A 53 -2.16 1.02 13.55
CA THR A 53 -3.36 1.46 14.26
C THR A 53 -4.34 2.11 13.29
N CYS A 54 -5.64 1.92 13.55
CA CYS A 54 -6.71 2.53 12.79
C CYS A 54 -7.95 2.61 13.67
N ARG A 55 -8.59 3.79 13.71
CA ARG A 55 -9.78 3.99 14.54
C ARG A 55 -11.08 3.52 13.88
N THR A 56 -11.05 3.30 12.57
CA THR A 56 -12.24 2.88 11.84
C THR A 56 -12.60 1.45 12.17
N PRO A 57 -13.82 1.17 12.66
CA PRO A 57 -14.24 -0.19 12.95
C PRO A 57 -14.20 -1.08 11.69
N GLY A 58 -13.83 -2.34 11.87
CA GLY A 58 -13.78 -3.30 10.77
C GLY A 58 -12.52 -3.26 9.92
N VAL A 59 -11.64 -2.28 10.14
CA VAL A 59 -10.35 -2.23 9.45
C VAL A 59 -9.33 -3.02 10.28
N PRO A 60 -8.77 -4.12 9.75
CA PRO A 60 -7.82 -4.91 10.52
C PRO A 60 -6.51 -4.15 10.72
N THR A 61 -5.86 -4.41 11.85
CA THR A 61 -4.59 -3.80 12.23
C THR A 61 -3.47 -4.84 12.37
N ASP A 62 -3.58 -5.92 11.63
CA ASP A 62 -2.65 -7.04 11.61
C ASP A 62 -2.39 -7.50 10.16
N HIS A 63 -1.87 -8.71 9.99
CA HIS A 63 -1.53 -9.28 8.69
C HIS A 63 -2.70 -9.36 7.69
N ARG A 64 -3.93 -9.15 8.13
CA ARG A 64 -5.09 -9.11 7.23
C ARG A 64 -5.18 -7.78 6.47
N ASN A 65 -4.47 -6.75 6.92
CA ASN A 65 -4.41 -5.46 6.23
C ASN A 65 -3.28 -5.46 5.20
N LEU A 66 -3.57 -4.95 4.00
CA LEU A 66 -2.59 -4.88 2.92
C LEU A 66 -1.36 -4.02 3.28
N VAL A 67 -1.55 -2.98 4.11
CA VAL A 67 -0.43 -2.16 4.60
C VAL A 67 0.54 -3.01 5.40
N TRP A 68 0.02 -3.84 6.29
CA TRP A 68 0.85 -4.75 7.09
C TRP A 68 1.61 -5.75 6.20
N ARG A 69 0.90 -6.36 5.25
CA ARG A 69 1.52 -7.32 4.32
C ARG A 69 2.61 -6.68 3.47
N ALA A 70 2.36 -5.45 2.99
CA ALA A 70 3.36 -4.71 2.23
C ALA A 70 4.60 -4.45 3.07
N ALA A 71 4.42 -4.03 4.31
CA ALA A 71 5.51 -3.79 5.25
C ALA A 71 6.35 -5.05 5.49
N GLU A 72 5.69 -6.18 5.75
CA GLU A 72 6.38 -7.45 5.97
C GLU A 72 7.19 -7.89 4.74
N ARG A 73 6.62 -7.77 3.56
CA ARG A 73 7.29 -8.18 2.33
C ARG A 73 8.49 -7.30 2.02
N LEU A 74 8.35 -5.99 2.20
CA LEU A 74 9.46 -5.06 2.00
C LEU A 74 10.59 -5.31 2.99
N TRP A 75 10.24 -5.51 4.26
CA TRP A 75 11.22 -5.83 5.29
C TRP A 75 12.01 -7.08 4.93
N ARG A 76 11.31 -8.13 4.50
CA ARG A 76 11.92 -9.41 4.11
C ARG A 76 12.89 -9.21 2.95
N GLU A 77 12.53 -8.40 1.97
CA GLU A 77 13.42 -8.06 0.84
C GLU A 77 14.71 -7.38 1.31
N GLY A 78 14.62 -6.44 2.24
CA GLY A 78 15.77 -5.64 2.66
C GLY A 78 16.51 -6.16 3.88
N ARG A 79 15.83 -6.90 4.75
CA ARG A 79 16.39 -7.32 6.05
C ARG A 79 16.33 -8.83 6.28
N GLY A 80 15.71 -9.58 5.38
CA GLY A 80 15.56 -11.03 5.49
C GLY A 80 14.39 -11.45 6.37
N ALA A 81 14.18 -12.77 6.46
CA ALA A 81 13.03 -13.35 7.14
C ALA A 81 13.31 -13.75 8.61
N ARG A 82 14.53 -13.54 9.10
CA ARG A 82 14.92 -13.96 10.45
C ARG A 82 14.31 -13.11 11.56
N ARG A 83 14.06 -11.85 11.26
CA ARG A 83 13.54 -10.89 12.23
C ARG A 83 12.22 -10.34 11.73
N ALA A 84 11.31 -10.08 12.64
CA ALA A 84 10.06 -9.39 12.31
C ALA A 84 10.32 -7.91 12.04
N PRO A 85 9.49 -7.25 11.24
CA PRO A 85 9.60 -5.82 11.01
C PRO A 85 9.56 -5.03 12.31
N GLU A 86 10.40 -4.01 12.40
CA GLU A 86 10.50 -3.17 13.59
C GLU A 86 10.86 -1.73 13.25
N GLY A 87 10.79 -0.86 14.24
CA GLY A 87 11.27 0.51 14.13
C GLY A 87 10.29 1.52 13.58
N VAL A 88 9.05 1.13 13.30
CA VAL A 88 8.04 2.05 12.77
C VAL A 88 6.66 1.74 13.34
N SER A 89 5.93 2.80 13.67
CA SER A 89 4.51 2.76 13.98
C SER A 89 3.75 3.45 12.86
N ILE A 90 2.68 2.82 12.37
CA ILE A 90 1.86 3.34 11.27
C ILE A 90 0.46 3.61 11.80
N HIS A 91 -0.05 4.82 11.60
CA HIS A 91 -1.44 5.15 11.87
C HIS A 91 -2.18 5.41 10.56
N LEU A 92 -3.26 4.69 10.34
CA LEU A 92 -4.09 4.78 9.16
C LEU A 92 -5.38 5.50 9.49
N THR A 93 -5.65 6.59 8.79
CA THR A 93 -6.93 7.29 8.85
C THR A 93 -7.70 6.98 7.57
N LYS A 94 -8.74 6.16 7.69
CA LYS A 94 -9.55 5.73 6.55
C LYS A 94 -10.64 6.75 6.24
N ARG A 95 -10.68 7.21 5.00
CA ARG A 95 -11.78 8.01 4.44
C ARG A 95 -12.35 7.34 3.20
N ILE A 96 -11.55 6.53 2.52
CA ILE A 96 -12.01 5.78 1.34
C ILE A 96 -12.82 4.59 1.84
N PRO A 97 -14.10 4.46 1.43
CA PRO A 97 -14.91 3.31 1.84
C PRO A 97 -14.27 1.99 1.40
N ALA A 98 -14.28 1.01 2.31
CA ALA A 98 -13.78 -0.32 2.00
C ALA A 98 -14.68 -0.98 0.94
N GLU A 99 -14.07 -1.75 0.05
CA GLU A 99 -14.78 -2.54 -0.98
C GLU A 99 -15.65 -1.70 -1.93
N ALA A 100 -15.38 -0.40 -2.02
CA ALA A 100 -16.14 0.49 -2.90
C ALA A 100 -15.60 0.56 -4.34
N GLY A 101 -14.59 -0.26 -4.68
CA GLY A 101 -13.98 -0.22 -6.01
C GLY A 101 -13.10 1.00 -6.26
N LEU A 102 -12.72 1.72 -5.20
CA LEU A 102 -11.93 2.96 -5.29
C LEU A 102 -10.44 2.74 -5.06
N GLY A 103 -10.00 1.49 -4.91
CA GLY A 103 -8.59 1.15 -4.77
C GLY A 103 -7.94 1.60 -3.46
N GLY A 104 -8.74 1.82 -2.40
CA GLY A 104 -8.23 2.36 -1.14
C GLY A 104 -7.17 1.52 -0.47
N GLY A 105 -7.39 0.21 -0.32
CA GLY A 105 -6.43 -0.69 0.32
C GLY A 105 -5.13 -0.79 -0.47
N SER A 106 -5.22 -0.87 -1.80
CA SER A 106 -4.04 -0.92 -2.66
C SER A 106 -3.27 0.40 -2.65
N ALA A 107 -3.97 1.53 -2.61
CA ALA A 107 -3.34 2.84 -2.50
C ALA A 107 -2.61 3.00 -1.18
N ASP A 108 -3.24 2.57 -0.07
CA ASP A 108 -2.62 2.58 1.25
C ASP A 108 -1.32 1.75 1.26
N ALA A 109 -1.37 0.55 0.69
CA ALA A 109 -0.20 -0.34 0.61
C ALA A 109 0.92 0.26 -0.24
N ALA A 110 0.59 0.88 -1.37
CA ALA A 110 1.57 1.51 -2.24
C ALA A 110 2.30 2.67 -1.54
N VAL A 111 1.55 3.51 -0.82
CA VAL A 111 2.13 4.61 -0.03
C VAL A 111 3.00 4.05 1.08
N ALA A 112 2.57 2.98 1.74
CA ALA A 112 3.34 2.33 2.80
C ALA A 112 4.69 1.82 2.27
N LEU A 113 4.71 1.18 1.09
CA LEU A 113 5.95 0.71 0.47
C LEU A 113 6.93 1.85 0.24
N GLN A 114 6.47 2.96 -0.32
CA GLN A 114 7.32 4.10 -0.60
C GLN A 114 7.89 4.73 0.68
N ALA A 115 7.04 4.94 1.68
CA ALA A 115 7.44 5.55 2.95
C ALA A 115 8.42 4.66 3.72
N LEU A 116 8.11 3.37 3.84
CA LEU A 116 8.94 2.42 4.58
C LEU A 116 10.27 2.15 3.88
N ASN A 117 10.29 2.16 2.55
CA ASN A 117 11.52 2.03 1.79
C ASN A 117 12.52 3.13 2.18
N ARG A 118 12.03 4.35 2.39
CA ARG A 118 12.84 5.47 2.85
C ARG A 118 13.20 5.37 4.33
N LEU A 119 12.21 5.12 5.18
CA LEU A 119 12.42 5.08 6.64
C LEU A 119 13.35 3.95 7.06
N TRP A 120 13.25 2.81 6.40
CA TRP A 120 14.12 1.66 6.68
C TRP A 120 15.42 1.68 5.87
N SER A 121 15.59 2.64 4.96
CA SER A 121 16.77 2.77 4.10
C SER A 121 17.08 1.48 3.34
N ILE A 122 16.04 0.83 2.83
CA ILE A 122 16.17 -0.41 2.04
C ILE A 122 16.66 -0.10 0.63
N GLU A 123 16.27 1.06 0.09
CA GLU A 123 16.68 1.52 -1.23
C GLU A 123 16.27 0.59 -2.38
N ALA A 124 15.13 -0.08 -2.24
CA ALA A 124 14.54 -0.85 -3.33
C ALA A 124 14.11 0.10 -4.46
N ASP A 125 14.32 -0.33 -5.70
CA ASP A 125 13.89 0.45 -6.86
C ASP A 125 12.39 0.27 -7.14
N GLU A 126 11.84 1.06 -8.05
CA GLU A 126 10.42 1.00 -8.39
C GLU A 126 9.99 -0.36 -8.91
N ALA A 127 10.85 -1.01 -9.70
CA ALA A 127 10.56 -2.33 -10.24
C ALA A 127 10.41 -3.36 -9.13
N THR A 128 11.28 -3.32 -8.13
CA THR A 128 11.21 -4.21 -6.96
C THR A 128 9.96 -3.94 -6.15
N LEU A 129 9.65 -2.66 -5.88
CA LEU A 129 8.45 -2.27 -5.13
C LEU A 129 7.17 -2.71 -5.84
N ALA A 130 7.14 -2.66 -7.16
CA ALA A 130 5.98 -3.06 -7.95
C ALA A 130 5.69 -4.56 -7.88
N GLN A 131 6.69 -5.37 -7.53
CA GLN A 131 6.54 -6.83 -7.39
C GLN A 131 6.08 -7.26 -6.00
N ILE A 132 6.06 -6.37 -5.06
CA ILE A 132 5.59 -6.63 -3.70
C ILE A 132 4.06 -6.45 -3.57
#